data_97bdc33072e21739e1568f36481fea1a
#
_entry.id   97bdc33072e21739e1568f36481fea1a
#
_cell.length_a   1.000
_cell.length_b   1.000
_cell.length_c   1.000
_cell.angle_alpha   90.00
_cell.angle_beta   90.00
_cell.angle_gamma   90.00
#
_symmetry.space_group_name_H-M   'P 1'
#
loop_
_entity.id
_entity.type
_entity.pdbx_description
1 polymer ?
#
loop_
_entity_poly.entity_id
_entity_poly.type
_entity_poly.pdbx_seq_one_letter_code
_entity_poly.pdbx_strand_id
1 'polypeptide(L)'
;ILSVAAGVGLFLVFAFLRMLIGISLPKLLVLFYGMIFLLAAFVPKEFLAVAFDSGGVTTGPMTVPFIMALGVGVSSIRGDRHAADDSFGLVAMCSIGPILAVLILGIAFRASDSTYIPPVLPEVRDSVELWQLFHVSLPTYLKEIAGSLLPIIVTVSYTHLTLPTIL
;
A
#
# COMPACT_ATOMS: atom_id res chain seq x y z
N ILE A 1 -10.39 -1.12 -3.01
CA ILE A 1 -9.76 0.09 -2.46
C ILE A 1 -10.18 0.31 -1.00
N LEU A 2 -11.48 0.38 -0.67
CA LEU A 2 -11.95 0.60 0.71
C LEU A 2 -11.47 -0.48 1.69
N SER A 3 -11.48 -1.75 1.31
CA SER A 3 -10.99 -2.86 2.14
C SER A 3 -9.48 -2.75 2.42
N VAL A 4 -8.71 -2.36 1.42
CA VAL A 4 -7.26 -2.12 1.55
C VAL A 4 -7.00 -0.95 2.50
N ALA A 5 -7.70 0.17 2.33
CA ALA A 5 -7.58 1.34 3.21
C ALA A 5 -7.97 1.02 4.66
N ALA A 6 -9.07 0.27 4.86
CA ALA A 6 -9.47 -0.21 6.17
C ALA A 6 -8.42 -1.13 6.79
N GLY A 7 -7.82 -2.02 5.99
CA GLY A 7 -6.71 -2.89 6.42
C GLY A 7 -5.51 -2.11 6.92
N VAL A 8 -5.06 -1.09 6.16
CA VAL A 8 -3.96 -0.21 6.58
C VAL A 8 -4.28 0.49 7.89
N GLY A 9 -5.45 1.13 7.97
CA GLY A 9 -5.87 1.90 9.15
C GLY A 9 -5.97 1.03 10.41
N LEU A 10 -6.56 -0.15 10.30
CA LEU A 10 -6.70 -1.09 11.40
C LEU A 10 -5.34 -1.58 11.90
N PHE A 11 -4.45 -1.94 10.97
CA PHE A 11 -3.10 -2.40 11.34
C PHE A 11 -2.20 -1.27 11.84
N LEU A 12 -2.41 -0.03 11.40
CA LEU A 12 -1.75 1.13 11.97
C LEU A 12 -2.12 1.30 13.45
N VAL A 13 -3.41 1.25 13.77
CA VAL A 13 -3.88 1.30 15.18
C VAL A 13 -3.30 0.14 15.98
N PHE A 14 -3.31 -1.07 15.42
CA PHE A 14 -2.75 -2.25 16.08
C PHE A 14 -1.24 -2.12 16.33
N ALA A 15 -0.51 -1.53 15.39
CA ALA A 15 0.92 -1.26 15.53
C ALA A 15 1.21 -0.22 16.62
N PHE A 16 0.39 0.81 16.76
CA PHE A 16 0.49 1.76 17.88
C PHE A 16 0.18 1.10 19.23
N LEU A 17 -0.88 0.30 19.31
CA LEU A 17 -1.21 -0.45 20.53
C LEU A 17 -0.05 -1.38 20.93
N ARG A 18 0.56 -2.05 19.98
CA ARG A 18 1.76 -2.87 20.20
C ARG A 18 2.88 -2.06 20.86
N MET A 19 3.16 -0.86 20.32
CA MET A 19 4.21 0.02 20.86
C MET A 19 3.91 0.41 22.31
N LEU A 20 2.65 0.70 22.63
CA LEU A 20 2.25 1.06 24.00
C LEU A 20 2.34 -0.12 24.97
N ILE A 21 2.01 -1.32 24.53
CA ILE A 21 2.03 -2.54 25.36
C ILE A 21 3.44 -3.13 25.47
N GLY A 22 4.36 -2.78 24.55
CA GLY A 22 5.74 -3.30 24.54
C GLY A 22 5.88 -4.71 23.97
N ILE A 23 4.95 -5.15 23.09
CA ILE A 23 5.04 -6.47 22.47
C ILE A 23 6.16 -6.49 21.43
N SER A 24 6.99 -7.53 21.44
CA SER A 24 8.11 -7.68 20.50
C SER A 24 7.64 -7.83 19.05
N LEU A 25 8.17 -6.96 18.17
CA LEU A 25 7.87 -6.94 16.74
C LEU A 25 8.07 -8.29 16.04
N PRO A 26 9.20 -9.01 16.23
CA PRO A 26 9.44 -10.26 15.54
C PRO A 26 8.38 -11.33 15.80
N LYS A 27 7.89 -11.43 17.03
CA LYS A 27 6.84 -12.41 17.38
C LYS A 27 5.53 -12.12 16.65
N LEU A 28 5.15 -10.84 16.57
CA LEU A 28 3.96 -10.41 15.85
C LEU A 28 4.08 -10.62 14.35
N LEU A 29 5.23 -10.30 13.77
CA LEU A 29 5.47 -10.52 12.34
C LEU A 29 5.37 -12.02 12.00
N VAL A 30 6.02 -12.89 12.78
CA VAL A 30 5.92 -14.35 12.56
C VAL A 30 4.47 -14.83 12.66
N LEU A 31 3.71 -14.34 13.64
CA LEU A 31 2.31 -14.69 13.81
C LEU A 31 1.47 -14.27 12.60
N PHE A 32 1.58 -13.00 12.19
CA PHE A 32 0.77 -12.47 11.09
C PHE A 32 1.18 -13.02 9.72
N TYR A 33 2.47 -13.18 9.45
CA TYR A 33 2.91 -13.82 8.21
C TYR A 33 2.54 -15.30 8.18
N GLY A 34 2.60 -16.00 9.31
CA GLY A 34 2.08 -17.37 9.42
C GLY A 34 0.59 -17.43 9.08
N MET A 35 -0.20 -16.48 9.57
CA MET A 35 -1.62 -16.38 9.23
C MET A 35 -1.84 -16.04 7.75
N ILE A 36 -1.04 -15.14 7.16
CA ILE A 36 -1.08 -14.82 5.72
C ILE A 36 -0.83 -16.07 4.89
N PHE A 37 0.23 -16.83 5.18
CA PHE A 37 0.54 -18.05 4.43
C PHE A 37 -0.52 -19.14 4.59
N LEU A 38 -1.11 -19.24 5.78
CA LEU A 38 -2.22 -20.16 6.01
C LEU A 38 -3.45 -19.76 5.18
N LEU A 39 -3.83 -18.50 5.16
CA LEU A 39 -4.95 -17.99 4.35
C LEU A 39 -4.65 -18.10 2.85
N ALA A 40 -3.42 -17.84 2.45
CA ALA A 40 -2.98 -17.95 1.07
C ALA A 40 -3.19 -19.37 0.47
N ALA A 41 -3.14 -20.39 1.32
CA ALA A 41 -3.40 -21.79 0.88
C ALA A 41 -4.87 -22.01 0.48
N PHE A 42 -5.80 -21.20 0.94
CA PHE A 42 -7.24 -21.31 0.66
C PHE A 42 -7.76 -20.33 -0.40
N VAL A 43 -6.93 -19.38 -0.83
CA VAL A 43 -7.30 -18.34 -1.79
C VAL A 43 -6.93 -18.78 -3.22
N PRO A 44 -7.78 -18.50 -4.23
CA PRO A 44 -7.44 -18.74 -5.63
C PRO A 44 -6.13 -18.05 -6.04
N LYS A 45 -5.36 -18.70 -6.92
CA LYS A 45 -4.02 -18.22 -7.33
C LYS A 45 -4.03 -16.83 -7.95
N GLU A 46 -5.10 -16.47 -8.64
CA GLU A 46 -5.32 -15.17 -9.26
C GLU A 46 -5.37 -14.04 -8.22
N PHE A 47 -5.99 -14.32 -7.07
CA PHE A 47 -6.07 -13.36 -5.95
C PHE A 47 -4.77 -13.26 -5.13
N LEU A 48 -3.95 -14.30 -5.18
CA LEU A 48 -2.69 -14.31 -4.42
C LEU A 48 -1.77 -13.17 -4.86
N ALA A 49 -1.57 -13.03 -6.17
CA ALA A 49 -0.74 -11.98 -6.73
C ALA A 49 -1.26 -10.59 -6.33
N VAL A 50 -2.58 -10.36 -6.46
CA VAL A 50 -3.23 -9.09 -6.10
C VAL A 50 -3.12 -8.80 -4.59
N ALA A 51 -3.24 -9.83 -3.75
CA ALA A 51 -3.13 -9.68 -2.31
C ALA A 51 -1.71 -9.24 -1.89
N PHE A 52 -0.68 -9.91 -2.38
CA PHE A 52 0.69 -9.54 -2.07
C PHE A 52 1.09 -8.19 -2.68
N ASP A 53 0.64 -7.89 -3.90
CA ASP A 53 0.87 -6.60 -4.54
C ASP A 53 0.21 -5.46 -3.75
N SER A 54 -0.99 -5.68 -3.20
CA SER A 54 -1.67 -4.67 -2.37
C SER A 54 -0.86 -4.25 -1.15
N GLY A 55 -0.11 -5.15 -0.54
CA GLY A 55 0.82 -4.86 0.55
C GLY A 55 2.01 -4.00 0.10
N GLY A 56 2.53 -4.26 -1.11
CA GLY A 56 3.61 -3.48 -1.72
C GLY A 56 3.17 -2.07 -2.15
N VAL A 57 2.02 -1.97 -2.79
CA VAL A 57 1.47 -0.69 -3.29
C VAL A 57 1.18 0.30 -2.15
N THR A 58 0.75 -0.19 -0.99
CA THR A 58 0.48 0.66 0.18
C THR A 58 1.76 1.21 0.83
N THR A 59 2.92 0.62 0.58
CA THR A 59 4.23 1.08 1.06
C THR A 59 4.93 1.98 0.03
N GLY A 60 4.22 2.94 -0.54
CA GLY A 60 4.76 3.88 -1.52
C GLY A 60 5.65 4.97 -0.91
N PRO A 61 6.29 5.79 -1.77
CA PRO A 61 7.26 6.82 -1.38
C PRO A 61 6.68 7.93 -0.48
N MET A 62 5.36 8.05 -0.39
CA MET A 62 4.70 9.00 0.52
C MET A 62 4.26 8.35 1.83
N THR A 63 3.76 7.13 1.77
CA THR A 63 3.19 6.44 2.94
C THR A 63 4.28 6.04 3.92
N VAL A 64 5.43 5.58 3.43
CA VAL A 64 6.55 5.14 4.28
C VAL A 64 7.10 6.28 5.13
N PRO A 65 7.49 7.45 4.57
CA PRO A 65 7.96 8.57 5.39
C PRO A 65 6.92 9.09 6.38
N PHE A 66 5.64 9.09 5.99
CA PHE A 66 4.54 9.50 6.87
C PHE A 66 4.39 8.55 8.07
N ILE A 67 4.35 7.25 7.83
CA ILE A 67 4.25 6.24 8.90
C ILE A 67 5.49 6.27 9.79
N MET A 68 6.68 6.45 9.21
CA MET A 68 7.92 6.58 9.97
C MET A 68 7.92 7.84 10.85
N ALA A 69 7.50 8.98 10.32
CA ALA A 69 7.38 10.22 11.08
C ALA A 69 6.38 10.09 12.25
N LEU A 70 5.24 9.45 12.00
CA LEU A 70 4.28 9.10 13.06
C LEU A 70 4.91 8.19 14.11
N GLY A 71 5.66 7.18 13.70
CA GLY A 71 6.35 6.25 14.59
C GLY A 71 7.37 6.96 15.48
N VAL A 72 8.20 7.82 14.89
CA VAL A 72 9.16 8.64 15.64
C VAL A 72 8.44 9.59 16.59
N GLY A 73 7.35 10.23 16.17
CA GLY A 73 6.55 11.10 17.01
C GLY A 73 5.99 10.39 18.25
N VAL A 74 5.41 9.21 18.08
CA VAL A 74 4.87 8.42 19.20
C VAL A 74 5.97 7.86 20.11
N SER A 75 7.09 7.40 19.54
CA SER A 75 8.20 6.87 20.33
C SER A 75 8.95 7.97 21.11
N SER A 76 9.00 9.20 20.59
CA SER A 76 9.58 10.34 21.33
C SER A 76 8.76 10.72 22.57
N ILE A 77 7.45 10.50 22.55
CA ILE A 77 6.59 10.68 23.73
C ILE A 77 6.93 9.65 24.82
N ARG A 78 7.32 8.45 24.43
CA ARG A 78 7.73 7.40 25.38
C ARG A 78 9.14 7.56 25.96
N GLY A 79 10.01 8.36 25.29
CA GLY A 79 11.40 8.53 25.70
C GLY A 79 12.28 7.27 25.56
N ASP A 80 11.88 6.33 24.71
CA ASP A 80 12.51 5.03 24.54
C ASP A 80 13.67 5.07 23.53
N ARG A 81 14.77 4.34 23.82
CA ARG A 81 15.94 4.25 22.93
C ARG A 81 15.70 3.47 21.64
N HIS A 82 14.57 2.77 21.52
CA HIS A 82 14.22 1.92 20.39
C HIS A 82 13.30 2.59 19.34
N ALA A 83 13.20 3.91 19.35
CA ALA A 83 12.31 4.69 18.49
C ALA A 83 12.46 4.38 17.00
N ALA A 84 13.69 4.20 16.50
CA ALA A 84 13.96 3.92 15.09
C ALA A 84 13.49 2.51 14.69
N ASP A 85 13.77 1.51 15.52
CA ASP A 85 13.38 0.11 15.27
C ASP A 85 11.85 -0.03 15.29
N ASP A 86 11.18 0.68 16.19
CA ASP A 86 9.73 0.69 16.30
C ASP A 86 9.07 1.37 15.11
N SER A 87 9.68 2.43 14.55
CA SER A 87 9.18 3.13 13.36
C SER A 87 9.20 2.24 12.12
N PHE A 88 10.29 1.48 11.90
CA PHE A 88 10.34 0.47 10.84
C PHE A 88 9.29 -0.62 11.05
N GLY A 89 9.07 -1.02 12.28
CA GLY A 89 8.05 -1.99 12.64
C GLY A 89 6.63 -1.55 12.26
N LEU A 90 6.32 -0.26 12.35
CA LEU A 90 5.03 0.30 11.90
C LEU A 90 4.82 0.08 10.41
N VAL A 91 5.81 0.37 9.58
CA VAL A 91 5.72 0.17 8.12
C VAL A 91 5.43 -1.29 7.79
N ALA A 92 6.17 -2.22 8.40
CA ALA A 92 5.97 -3.65 8.18
C ALA A 92 4.56 -4.12 8.60
N MET A 93 4.04 -3.63 9.71
CA MET A 93 2.69 -3.94 10.17
C MET A 93 1.61 -3.37 9.24
N CYS A 94 1.79 -2.14 8.74
CA CYS A 94 0.86 -1.51 7.80
C CYS A 94 0.78 -2.24 6.46
N SER A 95 1.86 -2.90 6.01
CA SER A 95 1.87 -3.72 4.79
C SER A 95 1.08 -5.02 4.94
N ILE A 96 1.03 -5.59 6.15
CA ILE A 96 0.30 -6.81 6.45
C ILE A 96 -1.21 -6.61 6.33
N GLY A 97 -1.72 -5.45 6.76
CA GLY A 97 -3.15 -5.13 6.76
C GLY A 97 -3.84 -5.32 5.40
N PRO A 98 -3.35 -4.65 4.34
CA PRO A 98 -3.86 -4.82 2.98
C PRO A 98 -3.82 -6.25 2.49
N ILE A 99 -2.73 -6.97 2.73
CA ILE A 99 -2.59 -8.37 2.30
C ILE A 99 -3.70 -9.20 2.92
N LEU A 100 -3.88 -9.12 4.23
CA LEU A 100 -4.94 -9.84 4.94
C LEU A 100 -6.33 -9.44 4.46
N ALA A 101 -6.59 -8.14 4.27
CA ALA A 101 -7.88 -7.64 3.80
C ALA A 101 -8.22 -8.22 2.41
N VAL A 102 -7.26 -8.26 1.48
CA VAL A 102 -7.48 -8.81 0.14
C VAL A 102 -7.60 -10.33 0.15
N LEU A 103 -6.83 -11.04 0.99
CA LEU A 103 -6.97 -12.49 1.14
C LEU A 103 -8.35 -12.86 1.69
N ILE A 104 -8.83 -12.17 2.72
CA ILE A 104 -10.17 -12.38 3.27
C ILE A 104 -11.24 -12.10 2.21
N LEU A 105 -11.07 -11.01 1.44
CA LEU A 105 -11.96 -10.67 0.34
C LEU A 105 -11.97 -11.79 -0.72
N GLY A 106 -10.81 -12.32 -1.09
CA GLY A 106 -10.67 -13.42 -2.05
C GLY A 106 -11.40 -14.69 -1.60
N ILE A 107 -11.37 -14.99 -0.31
CA ILE A 107 -12.13 -16.12 0.27
C ILE A 107 -13.63 -15.83 0.26
N ALA A 108 -14.04 -14.64 0.66
CA ALA A 108 -15.45 -14.24 0.80
C ALA A 108 -16.16 -14.22 -0.56
N PHE A 109 -15.51 -13.72 -1.59
CA PHE A 109 -16.11 -13.59 -2.92
C PHE A 109 -15.95 -14.84 -3.80
N ARG A 110 -15.17 -15.84 -3.38
CA ARG A 110 -14.92 -17.08 -4.14
C ARG A 110 -14.72 -16.81 -5.64
N ALA A 111 -13.85 -15.87 -5.97
CA ALA A 111 -13.68 -15.35 -7.32
C ALA A 111 -13.02 -16.36 -8.28
N SER A 112 -13.51 -17.60 -8.26
CA SER A 112 -13.09 -18.69 -9.14
C SER A 112 -13.48 -18.49 -10.61
N ASP A 113 -14.36 -17.53 -10.88
CA ASP A 113 -14.88 -17.25 -12.24
C ASP A 113 -14.33 -15.97 -12.87
N SER A 114 -13.35 -15.30 -12.26
CA SER A 114 -12.69 -14.15 -12.90
C SER A 114 -11.70 -14.65 -13.94
N THR A 115 -12.18 -14.94 -15.11
CA THR A 115 -11.32 -15.18 -16.28
C THR A 115 -10.67 -13.83 -16.64
N TYR A 116 -9.35 -13.72 -16.45
CA TYR A 116 -8.61 -12.57 -16.96
C TYR A 116 -8.68 -12.60 -18.49
N ILE A 117 -9.44 -11.67 -19.06
CA ILE A 117 -9.44 -11.41 -20.50
C ILE A 117 -8.32 -10.42 -20.75
N PRO A 118 -7.18 -10.84 -21.31
CA PRO A 118 -6.11 -9.90 -21.62
C PRO A 118 -6.64 -8.83 -22.57
N PRO A 119 -6.30 -7.55 -22.36
CA PRO A 119 -6.68 -6.50 -23.30
C PRO A 119 -6.13 -6.87 -24.68
N VAL A 120 -6.99 -6.79 -25.68
CA VAL A 120 -6.59 -7.00 -27.07
C VAL A 120 -5.62 -5.86 -27.41
N LEU A 121 -4.34 -6.19 -27.49
CA LEU A 121 -3.34 -5.23 -27.94
C LEU A 121 -3.59 -4.98 -29.43
N PRO A 122 -3.66 -3.70 -29.87
CA PRO A 122 -3.79 -3.39 -31.28
C PRO A 122 -2.55 -3.95 -32.01
N GLU A 123 -2.79 -4.74 -33.08
CA GLU A 123 -1.73 -5.20 -33.96
C GLU A 123 -1.15 -4.00 -34.71
N VAL A 124 0.09 -3.67 -34.39
CA VAL A 124 0.82 -2.62 -35.06
C VAL A 124 1.67 -3.26 -36.17
N ARG A 125 1.36 -2.96 -37.41
CA ARG A 125 2.03 -3.54 -38.59
C ARG A 125 3.13 -2.65 -39.16
N ASP A 126 3.03 -1.34 -38.93
CA ASP A 126 3.96 -0.36 -39.50
C ASP A 126 4.32 0.72 -38.45
N SER A 127 5.48 1.34 -38.64
CA SER A 127 5.97 2.45 -37.81
C SER A 127 5.05 3.66 -37.80
N VAL A 128 4.26 3.85 -38.86
CA VAL A 128 3.26 4.93 -38.95
C VAL A 128 2.07 4.64 -38.04
N GLU A 129 1.57 3.40 -38.00
CA GLU A 129 0.51 2.98 -37.09
C GLU A 129 0.96 3.07 -35.64
N LEU A 130 2.21 2.68 -35.35
CA LEU A 130 2.81 2.83 -34.02
C LEU A 130 2.83 4.28 -33.57
N TRP A 131 3.25 5.19 -34.46
CA TRP A 131 3.28 6.62 -34.17
C TRP A 131 1.89 7.20 -33.92
N GLN A 132 0.91 6.82 -34.71
CA GLN A 132 -0.49 7.25 -34.51
C GLN A 132 -1.04 6.75 -33.16
N LEU A 133 -0.82 5.48 -32.84
CA LEU A 133 -1.22 4.90 -31.56
C LEU A 133 -0.56 5.64 -30.39
N PHE A 134 0.74 5.90 -30.49
CA PHE A 134 1.50 6.63 -29.48
C PHE A 134 0.97 8.05 -29.28
N HIS A 135 0.68 8.76 -30.37
CA HIS A 135 0.22 10.14 -30.34
C HIS A 135 -1.18 10.29 -29.70
N VAL A 136 -2.02 9.28 -29.80
CA VAL A 136 -3.35 9.24 -29.17
C VAL A 136 -3.29 8.75 -27.73
N SER A 137 -2.48 7.73 -27.48
CA SER A 137 -2.40 7.10 -26.16
C SER A 137 -1.61 7.94 -25.16
N LEU A 138 -0.52 8.57 -25.57
CA LEU A 138 0.35 9.35 -24.72
C LEU A 138 -0.37 10.47 -23.95
N PRO A 139 -1.14 11.37 -24.59
CA PRO A 139 -1.85 12.42 -23.88
C PRO A 139 -2.93 11.87 -22.95
N THR A 140 -3.56 10.74 -23.30
CA THR A 140 -4.55 10.08 -22.44
C THR A 140 -3.92 9.57 -21.16
N TYR A 141 -2.82 8.84 -21.26
CA TYR A 141 -2.07 8.36 -20.09
C TYR A 141 -1.45 9.50 -19.26
N LEU A 142 -0.93 10.53 -19.92
CA LEU A 142 -0.40 11.71 -19.21
C LEU A 142 -1.49 12.42 -18.40
N LYS A 143 -2.70 12.56 -18.97
CA LYS A 143 -3.83 13.15 -18.26
C LYS A 143 -4.27 12.30 -17.05
N GLU A 144 -4.28 10.99 -17.20
CA GLU A 144 -4.63 10.05 -16.12
C GLU A 144 -3.59 10.11 -15.00
N ILE A 145 -2.30 10.08 -15.34
CA ILE A 145 -1.20 10.19 -14.38
C ILE A 145 -1.22 11.56 -13.70
N ALA A 146 -1.39 12.65 -14.45
CA ALA A 146 -1.48 14.00 -13.89
C ALA A 146 -2.67 14.14 -12.93
N GLY A 147 -3.82 13.56 -13.28
CA GLY A 147 -5.00 13.54 -12.41
C GLY A 147 -4.77 12.77 -11.10
N SER A 148 -4.03 11.67 -11.16
CA SER A 148 -3.68 10.87 -10.00
C SER A 148 -2.63 11.54 -9.10
N LEU A 149 -1.70 12.29 -9.69
CA LEU A 149 -0.65 13.00 -8.96
C LEU A 149 -1.12 14.35 -8.38
N LEU A 150 -2.17 14.94 -8.93
CA LEU A 150 -2.63 16.26 -8.53
C LEU A 150 -2.97 16.37 -7.03
N PRO A 151 -3.71 15.43 -6.41
CA PRO A 151 -3.96 15.45 -4.96
C PRO A 151 -2.67 15.40 -4.14
N ILE A 152 -1.69 14.63 -4.62
CA ILE A 152 -0.40 14.48 -3.95
C ILE A 152 0.38 15.79 -4.01
N ILE A 153 0.47 16.40 -5.19
CA ILE A 153 1.17 17.69 -5.39
C ILE A 153 0.52 18.78 -4.53
N VAL A 154 -0.81 18.84 -4.50
CA VAL A 154 -1.53 19.82 -3.66
C VAL A 154 -1.23 19.61 -2.17
N THR A 155 -1.27 18.36 -1.69
CA THR A 155 -0.99 18.05 -0.28
C THR A 155 0.45 18.40 0.09
N VAL A 156 1.42 18.01 -0.74
CA VAL A 156 2.85 18.31 -0.51
C VAL A 156 3.11 19.81 -0.56
N SER A 157 2.55 20.51 -1.53
CA SER A 157 2.68 21.97 -1.63
C SER A 157 2.09 22.68 -0.42
N TYR A 158 0.91 22.24 0.05
CA TYR A 158 0.28 22.78 1.24
C TYR A 158 1.16 22.56 2.48
N THR A 159 1.69 21.36 2.69
CA THR A 159 2.56 21.07 3.83
C THR A 159 3.87 21.87 3.79
N HIS A 160 4.48 22.02 2.61
CA HIS A 160 5.68 22.82 2.44
C HIS A 160 5.47 24.32 2.66
N LEU A 161 4.27 24.84 2.33
CA LEU A 161 3.94 26.26 2.52
C LEU A 161 3.53 26.59 3.96
N THR A 162 2.96 25.60 4.69
CA THR A 162 2.44 25.84 6.05
C THR A 162 3.45 25.50 7.16
N LEU A 163 4.35 24.55 6.95
CA LEU A 163 5.35 24.15 7.96
C LEU A 163 6.38 25.26 8.30
N PRO A 164 6.88 26.10 7.38
CA PRO A 164 7.80 27.17 7.73
C PRO A 164 7.20 28.31 8.56
N THR A 165 5.87 28.37 8.67
CA THR A 165 5.17 29.41 9.43
C THR A 165 4.91 29.03 10.89
N ILE A 166 5.27 27.81 11.31
CA ILE A 166 5.05 27.31 12.67
C ILE A 166 6.36 27.24 13.50
N LEU A 167 7.50 27.49 12.87
CA LEU A 167 8.80 27.67 13.52
C LEU A 167 9.17 29.14 13.62
#